data_3e4223e4fa1608712405f82ce14850d4
#
_entry.id   3e4223e4fa1608712405f82ce14850d4
#
_cell.length_a   1.000
_cell.length_b   1.000
_cell.length_c   1.000
_cell.angle_alpha   90.00
_cell.angle_beta   90.00
_cell.angle_gamma   90.00
#
_symmetry.space_group_name_H-M   'P 1'
#
loop_
_entity.id
_entity.type
_entity.pdbx_description
1 polymer ?
#
loop_
_entity_poly.entity_id
_entity_poly.type
_entity_poly.pdbx_seq_one_letter_code
_entity_poly.pdbx_strand_id
1 'polypeptide(L)' 'MTNYKPLTPKFRSEILDSINSQVNELNTCQENVFVSAQMAGLSALENLIRALPDGYPIPFERTDK' A
#
# COMPACT_ATOMS: atom_id res chain seq x y z
N MET A 1 -5.51 6.53 -18.09
CA MET A 1 -5.62 5.10 -18.46
C MET A 1 -4.99 4.25 -17.38
N THR A 2 -5.70 3.24 -16.91
CA THR A 2 -5.19 2.37 -15.85
C THR A 2 -4.38 1.23 -16.43
N ASN A 3 -3.17 1.07 -15.96
CA ASN A 3 -2.29 -0.02 -16.33
C ASN A 3 -2.25 -1.05 -15.20
N TYR A 4 -1.83 -2.25 -15.51
CA TYR A 4 -1.72 -3.33 -14.54
C TYR A 4 -0.31 -3.89 -14.53
N LYS A 5 0.20 -4.15 -13.33
CA LYS A 5 1.48 -4.81 -13.13
C LYS A 5 1.27 -6.11 -12.38
N PRO A 6 1.93 -7.21 -12.77
CA PRO A 6 1.81 -8.45 -12.01
C PRO A 6 2.47 -8.29 -10.64
N LEU A 7 1.84 -8.87 -9.63
CA LEU A 7 2.35 -8.84 -8.26
C LEU A 7 3.46 -9.86 -8.12
N THR A 8 4.70 -9.43 -8.37
CA THR A 8 5.87 -10.27 -8.14
C THR A 8 6.29 -10.19 -6.68
N PRO A 9 7.10 -11.15 -6.18
CA PRO A 9 7.62 -11.05 -4.81
C PRO A 9 8.36 -9.73 -4.55
N LYS A 10 9.10 -9.24 -5.54
CA LYS A 10 9.81 -7.97 -5.41
C LYS A 10 8.83 -6.80 -5.32
N PHE A 11 7.82 -6.77 -6.19
CA PHE A 11 6.83 -5.71 -6.20
C PHE A 11 6.02 -5.72 -4.90
N ARG A 12 5.65 -6.91 -4.43
CA ARG A 12 4.96 -7.06 -3.14
C ARG A 12 5.80 -6.46 -2.01
N SER A 13 7.08 -6.75 -1.98
CA SER A 13 7.99 -6.21 -0.96
C SER A 13 8.05 -4.69 -1.02
N GLU A 14 8.13 -4.12 -2.22
CA GLU A 14 8.15 -2.68 -2.41
C GLU A 14 6.87 -2.02 -1.89
N ILE A 15 5.72 -2.62 -2.16
CA ILE A 15 4.43 -2.09 -1.68
C ILE A 15 4.39 -2.15 -0.16
N LEU A 16 4.79 -3.25 0.43
CA LEU A 16 4.78 -3.41 1.89
C LEU A 16 5.73 -2.43 2.57
N ASP A 17 6.91 -2.20 1.97
CA ASP A 17 7.85 -1.21 2.50
C ASP A 17 7.26 0.19 2.44
N SER A 18 6.56 0.52 1.36
CA SER A 18 5.89 1.82 1.23
C SER A 18 4.81 1.99 2.29
N ILE A 19 4.02 0.95 2.54
CA ILE A 19 3.00 0.98 3.57
C ILE A 19 3.62 1.17 4.95
N ASN A 20 4.70 0.45 5.24
CA ASN A 20 5.41 0.58 6.52
C ASN A 20 5.95 2.00 6.72
N SER A 21 6.49 2.60 5.67
CA SER A 21 6.97 3.98 5.73
C SER A 21 5.85 4.95 6.09
N GLN A 22 4.68 4.77 5.48
CA GLN A 22 3.53 5.63 5.77
C GLN A 22 3.02 5.43 7.19
N VAL A 23 2.97 4.19 7.66
CA VAL A 23 2.57 3.90 9.04
C VAL A 23 3.54 4.57 10.03
N ASN A 24 4.84 4.48 9.75
CA ASN A 24 5.84 5.12 10.62
C ASN A 24 5.68 6.63 10.66
N GLU A 25 5.38 7.25 9.53
CA GLU A 25 5.10 8.68 9.48
C GLU A 25 3.88 9.04 10.31
N LEU A 26 2.81 8.26 10.20
CA LEU A 26 1.60 8.50 10.97
C LEU A 26 1.83 8.31 12.46
N ASN A 27 2.71 7.39 12.84
CA ASN A 27 3.04 7.17 14.25
C ASN A 27 3.77 8.36 14.88
N THR A 28 4.40 9.21 14.08
CA THR A 28 5.07 10.40 14.58
C THR A 28 4.12 11.60 14.63
N CYS A 29 2.92 11.48 14.07
CA CYS A 29 1.92 12.52 14.08
C CYS A 29 1.11 12.47 15.36
N GLN A 30 0.52 13.61 15.73
CA GLN A 30 -0.40 13.65 16.85
C GLN A 30 -1.61 12.77 16.56
N GLU A 31 -1.93 11.89 17.49
CA GLU A 31 -3.03 10.96 17.31
C GLU A 31 -4.36 11.70 17.27
N ASN A 32 -5.15 11.39 16.26
CA ASN A 32 -6.51 11.90 16.12
C ASN A 32 -7.31 10.93 15.24
N VAL A 33 -8.58 11.25 15.03
CA VAL A 33 -9.50 10.40 14.29
C VAL A 33 -9.03 10.16 12.84
N PHE A 34 -8.44 11.16 12.21
CA PHE A 34 -7.98 11.02 10.83
C PHE A 34 -6.76 10.11 10.73
N VAL A 35 -5.83 10.25 11.66
CA VAL A 35 -4.64 9.38 11.72
C VAL A 35 -5.07 7.94 11.97
N SER A 36 -5.98 7.72 12.91
CA SER A 36 -6.47 6.38 13.20
C SER A 36 -7.14 5.74 11.99
N ALA A 37 -7.95 6.51 11.27
CA ALA A 37 -8.62 6.01 10.06
C ALA A 37 -7.61 5.66 8.97
N GLN A 38 -6.57 6.47 8.79
CA GLN A 38 -5.53 6.20 7.80
C GLN A 38 -4.72 4.95 8.16
N MET A 39 -4.39 4.78 9.43
CA MET A 39 -3.67 3.58 9.88
C MET A 39 -4.50 2.32 9.69
N ALA A 40 -5.79 2.38 9.96
CA ALA A 40 -6.68 1.25 9.71
C ALA A 40 -6.73 0.90 8.23
N GLY A 41 -6.81 1.91 7.37
CA GLY A 41 -6.79 1.69 5.92
C GLY A 41 -5.49 1.08 5.42
N LEU A 42 -4.37 1.55 5.94
CA LEU A 42 -3.06 1.00 5.58
C LEU A 42 -2.89 -0.44 6.06
N SER A 43 -3.39 -0.75 7.26
CA SER A 43 -3.35 -2.10 7.80
C SER A 43 -4.19 -3.06 6.96
N ALA A 44 -5.37 -2.63 6.54
CA ALA A 44 -6.22 -3.42 5.65
C ALA A 44 -5.55 -3.67 4.31
N LEU A 45 -4.91 -2.65 3.75
CA LEU A 45 -4.19 -2.76 2.49
C LEU A 45 -3.00 -3.72 2.62
N GLU A 46 -2.27 -3.64 3.72
CA GLU A 46 -1.15 -4.55 3.96
C GLU A 46 -1.62 -6.00 3.98
N ASN A 47 -2.71 -6.28 4.71
CA ASN A 47 -3.27 -7.62 4.78
C ASN A 47 -3.72 -8.12 3.41
N LEU A 48 -4.34 -7.23 2.62
CA LEU A 48 -4.77 -7.57 1.28
C LEU A 48 -3.57 -7.94 0.38
N ILE A 49 -2.52 -7.12 0.41
CA ILE A 49 -1.33 -7.35 -0.41
C ILE A 49 -0.65 -8.67 -0.03
N ARG A 50 -0.63 -9.01 1.24
CA ARG A 50 -0.06 -10.28 1.69
C ARG A 50 -0.90 -11.48 1.26
N ALA A 51 -2.21 -11.31 1.15
CA ALA A 51 -3.13 -12.39 0.81
C ALA A 51 -3.22 -12.66 -0.69
N LEU A 52 -2.87 -11.69 -1.53
CA LEU A 52 -2.99 -11.83 -2.97
C LEU A 52 -1.94 -12.81 -3.51
N PRO A 53 -2.32 -13.66 -4.49
CA PRO A 53 -1.37 -14.59 -5.10
C PRO A 53 -0.35 -13.86 -5.98
N ASP A 54 0.80 -14.49 -6.19
CA ASP A 54 1.80 -13.95 -7.09
C ASP A 54 1.25 -13.87 -8.50
N GLY A 55 1.60 -12.79 -9.20
CA GLY A 55 1.11 -12.56 -10.56
C GLY A 55 -0.25 -11.89 -10.63
N TYR A 56 -0.88 -11.61 -9.49
CA TYR A 56 -2.15 -10.92 -9.48
C TYR A 56 -2.00 -9.53 -10.12
N PRO A 57 -2.90 -9.14 -11.04
CA PRO A 57 -2.78 -7.84 -11.70
C PRO A 57 -3.12 -6.70 -10.72
N ILE A 58 -2.15 -5.84 -10.48
CA ILE A 58 -2.31 -4.69 -9.60
C ILE A 58 -2.49 -3.44 -10.47
N PRO A 59 -3.61 -2.72 -10.32
CA PRO A 59 -3.83 -1.50 -11.09
C PRO A 59 -2.94 -0.38 -10.57
N PHE A 60 -2.42 0.41 -11.49
CA PHE A 60 -1.69 1.61 -11.13
C PHE A 60 -1.96 2.70 -12.15
N GLU A 61 -1.98 3.92 -11.70
CA GLU A 61 -2.15 5.06 -12.59
C GLU A 61 -0.80 5.57 -13.02
N ARG A 62 -0.69 5.79 -14.30
CA ARG A 62 0.50 6.37 -14.88
C ARG A 62 0.28 7.86 -15.03
N THR A 63 1.03 8.63 -14.28
CA THR A 63 1.00 10.08 -14.40
C THR A 63 2.09 10.51 -15.36
N ASP A 64 1.76 10.54 -16.63
CA ASP A 64 2.66 11.06 -17.64
C ASP A 64 2.45 12.55 -17.78
N LYS A 65 3.53 13.23 -17.73
CA LYS A 65 3.53 14.66 -17.97
C LYS A 65 4.39 14.98 -19.16
#